data_12791e80b65e14b340c2b38f710ca843
#
_entry.id   12791e80b65e14b340c2b38f710ca843
#
_cell.length_a   1.000
_cell.length_b   1.000
_cell.length_c   1.000
_cell.angle_alpha   90.00
_cell.angle_beta   90.00
_cell.angle_gamma   90.00
#
_symmetry.space_group_name_H-M   'P 1'
#
loop_
_entity.id
_entity.type
_entity.pdbx_description
1 polymer ?
#
loop_
_entity_poly.entity_id
_entity_poly.type
_entity_poly.pdbx_seq_one_letter_code
_entity_poly.pdbx_strand_id
1 'polypeptide(L)'
;MAKHLLSKETYARLEAEVAELEHTVLPAVADKIGRAREMGDLSENGDYHAAKDEYGMLNDRKNLVQGILENSEIAPAPPAGEVAVLSVVTVLFAGDRPEDAETYLIGHIEEKRDGLEIMSPSSPIGSALLGHAEGDHVSVTLENGAKVSVTVTKVTN
;
A
#
# COMPACT_ATOMS: atom_id res chain seq x y z
N MET A 1 12.20 13.37 6.97
CA MET A 1 11.14 12.89 6.08
C MET A 1 9.91 12.49 6.88
N ALA A 2 8.74 12.78 6.35
CA ALA A 2 7.50 12.37 6.99
C ALA A 2 7.38 10.86 6.97
N LYS A 3 6.96 10.26 8.07
CA LYS A 3 6.72 8.84 8.15
C LYS A 3 5.40 8.48 7.46
N HIS A 4 5.33 7.24 6.95
CA HIS A 4 4.08 6.69 6.46
C HIS A 4 3.15 6.48 7.64
N LEU A 5 1.86 6.76 7.44
CA LEU A 5 0.84 6.48 8.44
C LEU A 5 0.11 5.20 8.05
N LEU A 6 0.15 4.21 8.93
CA LEU A 6 -0.48 2.91 8.70
C LEU A 6 -1.55 2.65 9.75
N SER A 7 -2.57 1.88 9.38
CA SER A 7 -3.51 1.40 10.38
C SER A 7 -2.80 0.42 11.31
N LYS A 8 -3.33 0.28 12.51
CA LYS A 8 -2.81 -0.66 13.50
C LYS A 8 -2.80 -2.09 12.94
N GLU A 9 -3.85 -2.46 12.23
CA GLU A 9 -4.01 -3.78 11.63
C GLU A 9 -2.96 -4.03 10.55
N THR A 10 -2.73 -3.05 9.67
CA THR A 10 -1.72 -3.16 8.61
C THR A 10 -0.32 -3.24 9.20
N TYR A 11 -0.03 -2.41 10.18
CA TYR A 11 1.28 -2.42 10.86
C TYR A 11 1.56 -3.81 11.44
N ALA A 12 0.58 -4.36 12.18
CA ALA A 12 0.72 -5.70 12.76
C ALA A 12 0.86 -6.79 11.70
N ARG A 13 0.11 -6.68 10.60
CA ARG A 13 0.18 -7.64 9.50
C ARG A 13 1.57 -7.63 8.85
N LEU A 14 2.13 -6.45 8.64
CA LEU A 14 3.46 -6.32 8.04
C LEU A 14 4.55 -6.83 8.97
N GLU A 15 4.44 -6.58 10.27
CA GLU A 15 5.37 -7.14 11.26
C GLU A 15 5.33 -8.68 11.23
N ALA A 16 4.13 -9.25 11.17
CA ALA A 16 3.96 -10.70 11.10
C ALA A 16 4.53 -11.27 9.79
N GLU A 17 4.36 -10.57 8.67
CA GLU A 17 4.92 -10.97 7.38
C GLU A 17 6.45 -11.05 7.43
N VAL A 18 7.10 -10.04 8.01
CA VAL A 18 8.56 -10.03 8.15
C VAL A 18 9.03 -11.20 9.02
N ALA A 19 8.35 -11.43 10.16
CA ALA A 19 8.69 -12.53 11.05
C ALA A 19 8.55 -13.89 10.35
N GLU A 20 7.46 -14.08 9.60
CA GLU A 20 7.22 -15.30 8.83
C GLU A 20 8.31 -15.52 7.77
N LEU A 21 8.66 -14.46 7.03
CA LEU A 21 9.71 -14.53 6.02
C LEU A 21 11.07 -14.87 6.65
N GLU A 22 11.44 -14.22 7.75
CA GLU A 22 12.72 -14.44 8.42
C GLU A 22 12.86 -15.81 9.06
N HIS A 23 11.82 -16.26 9.74
CA HIS A 23 11.92 -17.43 10.62
C HIS A 23 11.39 -18.73 10.00
N THR A 24 10.56 -18.64 8.97
CA THR A 24 9.94 -19.82 8.38
C THR A 24 10.21 -19.95 6.88
N VAL A 25 9.86 -18.93 6.10
CA VAL A 25 9.88 -19.03 4.64
C VAL A 25 11.29 -19.05 4.07
N LEU A 26 12.12 -18.04 4.40
CA LEU A 26 13.50 -17.96 3.89
C LEU A 26 14.35 -19.14 4.31
N PRO A 27 14.30 -19.63 5.57
CA PRO A 27 15.03 -20.83 5.92
C PRO A 27 14.60 -22.06 5.13
N ALA A 28 13.30 -22.22 4.85
CA ALA A 28 12.80 -23.33 4.05
C ALA A 28 13.30 -23.29 2.61
N VAL A 29 13.35 -22.08 2.01
CA VAL A 29 13.88 -21.90 0.65
C VAL A 29 15.40 -22.14 0.64
N ALA A 30 16.11 -21.70 1.68
CA ALA A 30 17.54 -21.97 1.81
C ALA A 30 17.82 -23.48 1.84
N ASP A 31 16.98 -24.27 2.52
CA ASP A 31 17.07 -25.72 2.52
C ASP A 31 16.84 -26.31 1.12
N LYS A 32 15.89 -25.76 0.35
CA LYS A 32 15.68 -26.17 -1.04
C LYS A 32 16.94 -25.94 -1.88
N ILE A 33 17.59 -24.80 -1.70
CA ILE A 33 18.84 -24.47 -2.40
C ILE A 33 19.90 -25.52 -2.07
N GLY A 34 20.06 -25.84 -0.78
CA GLY A 34 21.02 -26.85 -0.32
C GLY A 34 20.76 -28.21 -0.95
N ARG A 35 19.51 -28.66 -0.97
CA ARG A 35 19.12 -29.95 -1.58
C ARG A 35 19.38 -29.97 -3.10
N ALA A 36 19.06 -28.86 -3.78
CA ALA A 36 19.27 -28.77 -5.21
C ALA A 36 20.77 -28.83 -5.56
N ARG A 37 21.63 -28.26 -4.73
CA ARG A 37 23.08 -28.32 -4.91
C ARG A 37 23.59 -29.76 -4.87
N GLU A 38 23.01 -30.58 -4.03
CA GLU A 38 23.39 -31.99 -3.88
C GLU A 38 22.99 -32.85 -5.07
N MET A 39 22.10 -32.35 -5.93
CA MET A 39 21.52 -33.13 -7.04
C MET A 39 22.30 -33.05 -8.35
N GLY A 40 23.42 -32.36 -8.40
CA GLY A 40 24.30 -32.41 -9.59
C GLY A 40 24.80 -31.06 -10.09
N ASP A 41 24.99 -30.97 -11.43
CA ASP A 41 25.57 -29.79 -12.09
C ASP A 41 24.71 -28.55 -11.88
N LEU A 42 25.27 -27.55 -11.21
CA LEU A 42 24.57 -26.30 -10.88
C LEU A 42 24.25 -25.46 -12.10
N SER A 43 25.05 -25.55 -13.16
CA SER A 43 24.85 -24.74 -14.37
C SER A 43 23.60 -25.13 -15.16
N GLU A 44 23.14 -26.38 -15.03
CA GLU A 44 21.96 -26.92 -15.72
C GLU A 44 20.84 -27.31 -14.77
N ASN A 45 21.02 -27.04 -13.47
CA ASN A 45 20.06 -27.46 -12.46
C ASN A 45 18.94 -26.40 -12.33
N GLY A 46 17.79 -26.70 -12.99
CA GLY A 46 16.63 -25.82 -12.97
C GLY A 46 16.06 -25.60 -11.57
N ASP A 47 16.06 -26.64 -10.73
CA ASP A 47 15.57 -26.56 -9.34
C ASP A 47 16.44 -25.60 -8.51
N TYR A 48 17.75 -25.65 -8.70
CA TYR A 48 18.69 -24.77 -8.03
C TYR A 48 18.45 -23.31 -8.43
N HIS A 49 18.32 -23.03 -9.72
CA HIS A 49 18.10 -21.68 -10.22
C HIS A 49 16.73 -21.14 -9.78
N ALA A 50 15.68 -21.95 -9.84
CA ALA A 50 14.35 -21.57 -9.39
C ALA A 50 14.33 -21.25 -7.90
N ALA A 51 14.99 -22.04 -7.08
CA ALA A 51 15.05 -21.80 -5.63
C ALA A 51 15.84 -20.54 -5.30
N LYS A 52 16.93 -20.27 -6.03
CA LYS A 52 17.70 -19.03 -5.87
C LYS A 52 16.87 -17.80 -6.22
N ASP A 53 16.11 -17.85 -7.33
CA ASP A 53 15.24 -16.76 -7.74
C ASP A 53 14.13 -16.53 -6.71
N GLU A 54 13.53 -17.60 -6.21
CA GLU A 54 12.53 -17.53 -5.15
C GLU A 54 13.08 -16.86 -3.90
N TYR A 55 14.27 -17.26 -3.47
CA TYR A 55 14.92 -16.66 -2.29
C TYR A 55 15.14 -15.16 -2.50
N GLY A 56 15.66 -14.79 -3.68
CA GLY A 56 15.91 -13.37 -3.99
C GLY A 56 14.65 -12.53 -3.92
N MET A 57 13.55 -13.00 -4.53
CA MET A 57 12.27 -12.29 -4.52
C MET A 57 11.70 -12.14 -3.10
N LEU A 58 11.76 -13.22 -2.31
CA LEU A 58 11.25 -13.20 -0.93
C LEU A 58 12.11 -12.31 -0.03
N ASN A 59 13.42 -12.34 -0.20
CA ASN A 59 14.32 -11.50 0.55
C ASN A 59 14.12 -10.01 0.21
N ASP A 60 13.89 -9.70 -1.07
CA ASP A 60 13.58 -8.34 -1.51
C ASP A 60 12.27 -7.86 -0.88
N ARG A 61 11.25 -8.72 -0.85
CA ARG A 61 9.98 -8.39 -0.20
C ARG A 61 10.18 -8.13 1.30
N LYS A 62 10.96 -8.98 1.98
CA LYS A 62 11.27 -8.80 3.40
C LYS A 62 11.93 -7.43 3.63
N ASN A 63 12.94 -7.10 2.84
CA ASN A 63 13.65 -5.83 2.97
C ASN A 63 12.75 -4.63 2.70
N LEU A 64 11.87 -4.74 1.70
CA LEU A 64 10.91 -3.69 1.39
C LEU A 64 9.97 -3.45 2.56
N VAL A 65 9.40 -4.52 3.13
CA VAL A 65 8.46 -4.40 4.25
C VAL A 65 9.17 -3.86 5.49
N GLN A 66 10.38 -4.32 5.78
CA GLN A 66 11.17 -3.78 6.89
C GLN A 66 11.40 -2.28 6.74
N GLY A 67 11.73 -1.83 5.52
CA GLY A 67 11.91 -0.41 5.23
C GLY A 67 10.64 0.39 5.45
N ILE A 68 9.48 -0.15 5.04
CA ILE A 68 8.18 0.49 5.28
C ILE A 68 7.95 0.63 6.79
N LEU A 69 8.14 -0.44 7.56
CA LEU A 69 7.91 -0.42 9.01
C LEU A 69 8.83 0.58 9.73
N GLU A 70 10.09 0.65 9.34
CA GLU A 70 11.07 1.57 9.93
C GLU A 70 10.70 3.03 9.68
N ASN A 71 9.99 3.30 8.58
CA ASN A 71 9.59 4.64 8.16
C ASN A 71 8.10 4.89 8.37
N SER A 72 7.47 4.13 9.24
CA SER A 72 6.02 4.21 9.49
C SER A 72 5.70 4.40 10.96
N GLU A 73 4.53 4.96 11.19
CA GLU A 73 3.93 5.01 12.53
C GLU A 73 2.44 4.74 12.39
N ILE A 74 1.80 4.38 13.49
CA ILE A 74 0.37 4.08 13.49
C ILE A 74 -0.40 5.40 13.37
N ALA A 75 -1.32 5.45 12.39
CA ALA A 75 -2.13 6.63 12.16
C ALA A 75 -3.12 6.84 13.31
N PRO A 76 -3.38 8.11 13.70
CA PRO A 76 -4.47 8.38 14.63
C PRO A 76 -5.81 8.09 13.97
N ALA A 77 -6.85 7.87 14.78
CA ALA A 77 -8.20 7.69 14.25
C ALA A 77 -8.63 8.95 13.50
N PRO A 78 -9.21 8.83 12.27
CA PRO A 78 -9.65 10.01 11.54
C PRO A 78 -10.74 10.76 12.28
N PRO A 79 -10.72 12.11 12.28
CA PRO A 79 -11.81 12.90 12.87
C PRO A 79 -13.11 12.67 12.12
N ALA A 80 -14.24 12.69 12.83
CA ALA A 80 -15.54 12.52 12.21
C ALA A 80 -15.82 13.60 11.16
N GLY A 81 -16.23 13.20 9.96
CA GLY A 81 -16.64 14.11 8.90
C GLY A 81 -15.51 14.79 8.15
N GLU A 82 -14.26 14.56 8.51
CA GLU A 82 -13.11 15.21 7.89
C GLU A 82 -12.25 14.16 7.18
N VAL A 83 -11.74 14.50 5.99
CA VAL A 83 -10.86 13.63 5.22
C VAL A 83 -9.48 13.61 5.88
N ALA A 84 -9.04 12.44 6.28
CA ALA A 84 -7.71 12.22 6.86
C ALA A 84 -7.14 10.91 6.33
N VAL A 85 -5.91 10.60 6.68
CA VAL A 85 -5.34 9.29 6.36
C VAL A 85 -6.20 8.22 7.02
N LEU A 86 -6.55 7.18 6.28
CA LEU A 86 -7.46 6.07 6.58
C LEU A 86 -8.94 6.39 6.39
N SER A 87 -9.29 7.60 5.97
CA SER A 87 -10.67 7.90 5.57
C SER A 87 -11.05 7.17 4.29
N VAL A 88 -12.29 6.72 4.21
CA VAL A 88 -12.88 6.22 2.97
C VAL A 88 -13.70 7.35 2.39
N VAL A 89 -13.33 7.83 1.20
CA VAL A 89 -13.96 8.98 0.58
C VAL A 89 -14.58 8.60 -0.75
N THR A 90 -15.75 9.15 -1.02
CA THR A 90 -16.38 9.06 -2.33
C THR A 90 -16.29 10.42 -2.98
N VAL A 91 -15.80 10.47 -4.20
CA VAL A 91 -15.57 11.71 -4.94
C VAL A 91 -16.25 11.66 -6.30
N LEU A 92 -16.63 12.85 -6.77
CA LEU A 92 -17.24 13.00 -8.08
C LEU A 92 -16.45 14.06 -8.83
N PHE A 93 -15.92 13.72 -9.98
CA PHE A 93 -15.19 14.65 -10.83
C PHE A 93 -16.18 15.56 -11.57
N ALA A 94 -15.77 16.79 -11.82
CA ALA A 94 -16.61 17.76 -12.53
C ALA A 94 -17.00 17.22 -13.90
N GLY A 95 -18.29 17.29 -14.22
CA GLY A 95 -18.84 16.79 -15.48
C GLY A 95 -19.31 15.35 -15.45
N ASP A 96 -18.99 14.59 -14.41
CA ASP A 96 -19.45 13.22 -14.26
C ASP A 96 -20.85 13.16 -13.66
N ARG A 97 -21.55 12.05 -13.94
CA ARG A 97 -22.87 11.81 -13.38
C ARG A 97 -22.73 11.28 -11.94
N PRO A 98 -23.73 11.49 -11.08
CA PRO A 98 -23.66 10.98 -9.69
C PRO A 98 -23.38 9.49 -9.58
N GLU A 99 -23.87 8.68 -10.52
CA GLU A 99 -23.61 7.23 -10.54
C GLU A 99 -22.18 6.86 -10.90
N ASP A 100 -21.39 7.80 -11.41
CA ASP A 100 -19.99 7.59 -11.76
C ASP A 100 -19.02 7.94 -10.62
N ALA A 101 -19.55 8.29 -9.44
CA ALA A 101 -18.72 8.62 -8.28
C ALA A 101 -17.82 7.43 -7.90
N GLU A 102 -16.58 7.73 -7.54
CA GLU A 102 -15.58 6.73 -7.19
C GLU A 102 -15.24 6.79 -5.70
N THR A 103 -15.00 5.62 -5.11
CA THR A 103 -14.69 5.50 -3.67
C THR A 103 -13.27 5.02 -3.48
N TYR A 104 -12.54 5.71 -2.60
CA TYR A 104 -11.12 5.42 -2.30
C TYR A 104 -10.87 5.38 -0.80
N LEU A 105 -9.91 4.55 -0.42
CA LEU A 105 -9.29 4.64 0.89
C LEU A 105 -8.05 5.53 0.76
N ILE A 106 -7.97 6.61 1.53
CA ILE A 106 -6.78 7.46 1.56
C ILE A 106 -5.75 6.78 2.46
N GLY A 107 -4.65 6.30 1.89
CA GLY A 107 -3.67 5.57 2.69
C GLY A 107 -2.53 5.01 1.87
N HIS A 108 -1.65 4.31 2.57
CA HIS A 108 -0.52 3.61 1.96
C HIS A 108 -1.03 2.42 1.15
N ILE A 109 -0.31 2.07 0.08
CA ILE A 109 -0.71 0.96 -0.80
C ILE A 109 -0.85 -0.37 -0.06
N GLU A 110 -0.13 -0.54 1.05
CA GLU A 110 -0.24 -1.76 1.86
C GLU A 110 -1.54 -1.84 2.69
N GLU A 111 -2.35 -0.78 2.69
CA GLU A 111 -3.68 -0.79 3.34
C GLU A 111 -4.74 -1.56 2.56
N LYS A 112 -4.38 -2.30 1.58
CA LYS A 112 -5.28 -3.04 0.68
C LYS A 112 -6.52 -3.61 1.38
N ARG A 113 -7.70 -3.29 0.84
CA ARG A 113 -8.97 -3.83 1.29
C ARG A 113 -9.78 -4.25 0.06
N ASP A 114 -10.47 -5.38 0.18
CA ASP A 114 -11.29 -5.89 -0.93
C ASP A 114 -12.35 -4.86 -1.33
N GLY A 115 -12.44 -4.60 -2.63
CA GLY A 115 -13.44 -3.70 -3.17
C GLY A 115 -13.14 -2.22 -3.04
N LEU A 116 -11.99 -1.85 -2.47
CA LEU A 116 -11.57 -0.45 -2.35
C LEU A 116 -10.26 -0.21 -3.10
N GLU A 117 -10.22 0.89 -3.83
CA GLU A 117 -8.97 1.38 -4.40
C GLU A 117 -8.27 2.26 -3.37
N ILE A 118 -6.95 2.25 -3.39
CA ILE A 118 -6.13 3.04 -2.49
C ILE A 118 -5.71 4.31 -3.21
N MET A 119 -5.87 5.44 -2.53
CA MET A 119 -5.36 6.72 -3.00
C MET A 119 -4.30 7.20 -2.02
N SER A 120 -3.08 7.39 -2.51
CA SER A 120 -1.99 7.88 -1.67
C SER A 120 -2.28 9.26 -1.12
N PRO A 121 -2.05 9.51 0.18
CA PRO A 121 -2.19 10.86 0.73
C PRO A 121 -1.16 11.84 0.19
N SER A 122 -0.13 11.37 -0.49
CA SER A 122 0.87 12.23 -1.14
C SER A 122 0.59 12.45 -2.62
N SER A 123 -0.40 11.77 -3.21
CA SER A 123 -0.81 12.01 -4.60
C SER A 123 -1.43 13.41 -4.74
N PRO A 124 -1.45 13.99 -5.95
CA PRO A 124 -2.05 15.32 -6.13
C PRO A 124 -3.49 15.42 -5.63
N ILE A 125 -4.32 14.44 -5.97
CA ILE A 125 -5.73 14.44 -5.54
C ILE A 125 -5.82 14.11 -4.05
N GLY A 126 -5.13 13.09 -3.58
CA GLY A 126 -5.16 12.67 -2.17
C GLY A 126 -4.72 13.78 -1.24
N SER A 127 -3.61 14.46 -1.56
CA SER A 127 -3.10 15.56 -0.73
C SER A 127 -4.04 16.76 -0.72
N ALA A 128 -4.72 17.03 -1.84
CA ALA A 128 -5.67 18.12 -1.94
C ALA A 128 -6.95 17.85 -1.13
N LEU A 129 -7.35 16.60 -1.00
CA LEU A 129 -8.56 16.22 -0.27
C LEU A 129 -8.40 16.26 1.26
N LEU A 130 -7.17 16.10 1.77
CA LEU A 130 -6.93 16.08 3.22
C LEU A 130 -7.43 17.36 3.88
N GLY A 131 -8.17 17.20 4.98
CA GLY A 131 -8.71 18.31 5.74
C GLY A 131 -10.07 18.81 5.25
N HIS A 132 -10.53 18.35 4.09
CA HIS A 132 -11.85 18.73 3.57
C HIS A 132 -12.95 17.88 4.17
N ALA A 133 -14.18 18.33 4.00
CA ALA A 133 -15.37 17.67 4.55
C ALA A 133 -16.33 17.31 3.43
N GLU A 134 -17.31 16.48 3.79
CA GLU A 134 -18.41 16.11 2.89
C GLU A 134 -19.08 17.37 2.33
N GLY A 135 -19.27 17.41 1.02
CA GLY A 135 -19.87 18.55 0.31
C GLY A 135 -18.86 19.57 -0.22
N ASP A 136 -17.60 19.45 0.17
CA ASP A 136 -16.57 20.39 -0.31
C ASP A 136 -16.26 20.19 -1.79
N HIS A 137 -16.00 21.28 -2.47
CA HIS A 137 -15.49 21.30 -3.84
C HIS A 137 -14.02 21.64 -3.80
N VAL A 138 -13.19 20.78 -4.40
CA VAL A 138 -11.74 20.90 -4.33
C VAL A 138 -11.17 21.02 -5.75
N SER A 139 -10.34 22.04 -5.96
CA SER A 139 -9.60 22.22 -7.20
C SER A 139 -8.22 21.62 -7.04
N VAL A 140 -7.83 20.73 -7.96
CA VAL A 140 -6.56 20.03 -7.91
C VAL A 140 -5.77 20.32 -9.16
N THR A 141 -4.48 20.65 -9.00
CA THR A 141 -3.56 20.79 -10.13
C THR A 141 -2.73 19.49 -10.22
N LEU A 142 -2.82 18.83 -11.36
CA LEU A 142 -2.07 17.59 -11.61
C LEU A 142 -0.62 17.92 -12.03
N GLU A 143 0.24 16.91 -12.02
CA GLU A 143 1.66 17.05 -12.37
C GLU A 143 1.88 17.60 -13.78
N ASN A 144 0.98 17.29 -14.71
CA ASN A 144 1.05 17.81 -16.09
C ASN A 144 0.51 19.25 -16.23
N GLY A 145 0.14 19.91 -15.13
CA GLY A 145 -0.42 21.24 -15.12
C GLY A 145 -1.92 21.32 -15.35
N ALA A 146 -2.58 20.19 -15.67
CA ALA A 146 -4.02 20.17 -15.85
C ALA A 146 -4.73 20.38 -14.51
N LYS A 147 -5.84 21.12 -14.54
CA LYS A 147 -6.66 21.36 -13.37
C LYS A 147 -7.91 20.50 -13.42
N VAL A 148 -8.20 19.80 -12.33
CA VAL A 148 -9.44 19.03 -12.17
C VAL A 148 -10.17 19.52 -10.93
N SER A 149 -11.49 19.44 -10.97
CA SER A 149 -12.33 19.76 -9.82
C SER A 149 -13.02 18.50 -9.36
N VAL A 150 -12.99 18.26 -8.06
CA VAL A 150 -13.67 17.12 -7.45
C VAL A 150 -14.56 17.60 -6.32
N THR A 151 -15.67 16.90 -6.13
CA THR A 151 -16.56 17.13 -5.00
C THR A 151 -16.47 15.94 -4.08
N VAL A 152 -16.29 16.19 -2.78
CA VAL A 152 -16.33 15.15 -1.76
C VAL A 152 -17.80 14.85 -1.46
N THR A 153 -18.30 13.71 -1.93
CA THR A 153 -19.72 13.37 -1.76
C THR A 153 -20.00 12.59 -0.49
N LYS A 154 -19.01 11.88 0.02
CA LYS A 154 -19.15 11.10 1.26
C LYS A 154 -17.79 10.89 1.92
N VAL A 155 -17.77 10.97 3.24
CA VAL A 155 -16.60 10.65 4.07
C VAL A 155 -17.03 9.65 5.13
N THR A 156 -16.32 8.50 5.17
CA THR A 156 -16.54 7.48 6.20
C THR A 156 -15.24 7.33 7.00
N ASN A 157 -15.34 7.52 8.31
CA ASN A 157 -14.20 7.45 9.23
C ASN A 157 -14.42 6.44 10.36
#